data_c0f096ff505ad733f73366f281fb347d
#
_entry.id   c0f096ff505ad733f73366f281fb347d
#
_cell.length_a   1.000
_cell.length_b   1.000
_cell.length_c   1.000
_cell.angle_alpha   90.00
_cell.angle_beta   90.00
_cell.angle_gamma   90.00
#
_symmetry.space_group_name_H-M   'P 1'
#
loop_
_entity.id
_entity.type
_entity.pdbx_description
1 polymer ?
#
loop_
_entity_poly.entity_id
_entity_poly.type
_entity_poly.pdbx_seq_one_letter_code
_entity_poly.pdbx_strand_id
1 'polypeptide(L)'
;MRVKVIRHHAEDSPGFIAAAFEARGAEITTHLFPAEGPLPPIDDADHLIVLGAIPSVYDDGPARTWIEDELAWLRRADEAGRPVLGICFGAQALCAALGGRVEPAARKEVGWTMIDSYDPALIPPGPWLVFHEDRCLPSPRAKVLARNELAVQAFTIGRHLAVQFHPEVDGAQLRLWLDAGGRAEAVRAGQDPDALLAETVAQEPASAARADTLVAAAILLAQGTDPAEPPAARGARVREH
;
A
#
# COMPACT_ATOMS: atom_id res chain seq x y z
N MET A 1 7.35 -12.05 -14.53
CA MET A 1 7.39 -10.77 -13.78
C MET A 1 7.89 -11.07 -12.36
N ARG A 2 8.93 -10.38 -11.92
CA ARG A 2 9.51 -10.54 -10.57
C ARG A 2 8.95 -9.44 -9.67
N VAL A 3 8.40 -9.83 -8.53
CA VAL A 3 7.84 -8.90 -7.55
C VAL A 3 8.59 -9.09 -6.23
N LYS A 4 9.09 -8.01 -5.66
CA LYS A 4 9.76 -8.02 -4.37
C LYS A 4 8.94 -7.27 -3.35
N VAL A 5 8.66 -7.96 -2.23
CA VAL A 5 7.86 -7.42 -1.13
C VAL A 5 8.75 -7.12 0.06
N ILE A 6 8.74 -5.88 0.51
CA ILE A 6 9.36 -5.45 1.76
C ILE A 6 8.28 -5.51 2.84
N ARG A 7 8.56 -6.24 3.90
CA ARG A 7 7.72 -6.35 5.10
C ARG A 7 8.54 -6.02 6.35
N HIS A 8 7.88 -5.56 7.39
CA HIS A 8 8.55 -5.04 8.59
C HIS A 8 8.31 -5.92 9.82
N HIS A 9 7.36 -6.83 9.73
CA HIS A 9 7.07 -7.84 10.74
C HIS A 9 7.12 -9.25 10.16
N ALA A 10 7.54 -10.20 10.98
CA ALA A 10 7.69 -11.60 10.55
C ALA A 10 6.34 -12.25 10.18
N GLU A 11 5.27 -11.83 10.84
CA GLU A 11 3.91 -12.32 10.58
C GLU A 11 3.20 -11.60 9.43
N ASP A 12 3.74 -10.50 8.90
CA ASP A 12 3.09 -9.79 7.81
C ASP A 12 3.15 -10.58 6.50
N SER A 13 2.02 -10.65 5.83
CA SER A 13 1.86 -11.33 4.54
C SER A 13 1.37 -10.35 3.49
N PRO A 14 1.85 -10.43 2.24
CA PRO A 14 1.27 -9.69 1.12
C PRO A 14 -0.10 -10.23 0.65
N GLY A 15 -0.62 -11.29 1.25
CA GLY A 15 -1.97 -11.83 1.17
C GLY A 15 -2.62 -11.76 -0.21
N PHE A 16 -3.80 -11.12 -0.32
CA PHE A 16 -4.52 -10.99 -1.58
C PHE A 16 -3.74 -10.25 -2.68
N ILE A 17 -2.83 -9.36 -2.32
CA ILE A 17 -1.99 -8.65 -3.29
C ILE A 17 -0.99 -9.61 -3.94
N ALA A 18 -0.31 -10.46 -3.15
CA ALA A 18 0.57 -11.48 -3.71
C ALA A 18 -0.21 -12.46 -4.61
N ALA A 19 -1.35 -12.97 -4.12
CA ALA A 19 -2.19 -13.88 -4.90
C ALA A 19 -2.63 -13.28 -6.25
N ALA A 20 -2.97 -12.00 -6.28
CA ALA A 20 -3.35 -11.31 -7.51
C ALA A 20 -2.17 -11.13 -8.50
N PHE A 21 -0.95 -10.90 -8.01
CA PHE A 21 0.26 -10.89 -8.83
C PHE A 21 0.62 -12.29 -9.34
N GLU A 22 0.55 -13.31 -8.49
CA GLU A 22 0.83 -14.72 -8.83
C GLU A 22 -0.14 -15.25 -9.89
N ALA A 23 -1.42 -14.89 -9.81
CA ALA A 23 -2.43 -15.21 -10.83
C ALA A 23 -2.08 -14.64 -12.22
N ARG A 24 -1.19 -13.63 -12.28
CA ARG A 24 -0.65 -13.03 -13.51
C ARG A 24 0.75 -13.54 -13.86
N GLY A 25 1.18 -14.65 -13.24
CA GLY A 25 2.47 -15.28 -13.49
C GLY A 25 3.66 -14.55 -12.87
N ALA A 26 3.44 -13.80 -11.81
CA ALA A 26 4.53 -13.19 -11.07
C ALA A 26 5.21 -14.19 -10.13
N GLU A 27 6.51 -14.07 -10.01
CA GLU A 27 7.32 -14.71 -8.98
C GLU A 27 7.49 -13.72 -7.82
N ILE A 28 6.99 -14.10 -6.63
CA ILE A 28 7.02 -13.25 -5.43
C ILE A 28 8.18 -13.65 -4.54
N THR A 29 8.97 -12.67 -4.13
CA THR A 29 9.98 -12.84 -3.08
C THR A 29 9.74 -11.82 -1.98
N THR A 30 9.92 -12.21 -0.73
CA THR A 30 9.76 -11.33 0.43
C THR A 30 11.10 -11.03 1.08
N HIS A 31 11.23 -9.87 1.69
CA HIS A 31 12.39 -9.45 2.49
C HIS A 31 11.91 -8.79 3.78
N LEU A 32 12.33 -9.32 4.92
CA LEU A 32 11.99 -8.79 6.24
C LEU A 32 13.00 -7.70 6.64
N PHE A 33 12.65 -6.45 6.45
CA PHE A 33 13.52 -5.32 6.73
C PHE A 33 13.17 -4.70 8.10
N PRO A 34 14.17 -4.35 8.93
CA PRO A 34 15.62 -4.47 8.72
C PRO A 34 16.23 -5.81 9.20
N ALA A 35 15.42 -6.76 9.66
CA ALA A 35 15.91 -7.98 10.34
C ALA A 35 16.78 -8.88 9.44
N GLU A 36 16.50 -8.94 8.13
CA GLU A 36 17.27 -9.72 7.15
C GLU A 36 18.43 -8.91 6.51
N GLY A 37 18.77 -7.78 7.09
CA GLY A 37 19.86 -6.92 6.60
C GLY A 37 19.37 -5.81 5.66
N PRO A 38 20.25 -5.25 4.82
CA PRO A 38 19.94 -4.09 4.00
C PRO A 38 18.85 -4.39 2.95
N LEU A 39 18.14 -3.34 2.53
CA LEU A 39 17.15 -3.44 1.45
C LEU A 39 17.77 -4.01 0.16
N PRO A 40 17.04 -4.86 -0.56
CA PRO A 40 17.54 -5.51 -1.76
C PRO A 40 17.79 -4.52 -2.90
N PRO A 41 18.62 -4.89 -3.91
CA PRO A 41 18.78 -4.09 -5.11
C PRO A 41 17.42 -3.86 -5.82
N ILE A 42 17.19 -2.62 -6.24
CA ILE A 42 15.94 -2.23 -6.92
C ILE A 42 15.83 -2.82 -8.34
N ASP A 43 16.96 -3.14 -8.96
CA ASP A 43 17.01 -3.66 -10.33
C ASP A 43 16.64 -5.15 -10.44
N ASP A 44 16.58 -5.85 -9.31
CA ASP A 44 16.24 -7.28 -9.26
C ASP A 44 14.74 -7.57 -9.38
N ALA A 45 13.89 -6.53 -9.44
CA ALA A 45 12.44 -6.68 -9.49
C ALA A 45 11.82 -5.82 -10.59
N ASP A 46 10.72 -6.31 -11.15
CA ASP A 46 9.88 -5.57 -12.10
C ASP A 46 8.85 -4.70 -11.35
N HIS A 47 8.43 -5.14 -10.16
CA HIS A 47 7.59 -4.41 -9.22
C HIS A 47 8.12 -4.53 -7.79
N LEU A 48 8.00 -3.46 -7.03
CA LEU A 48 8.30 -3.39 -5.61
C LEU A 48 7.00 -3.19 -4.83
N ILE A 49 6.87 -3.87 -3.70
CA ILE A 49 5.75 -3.69 -2.77
C ILE A 49 6.34 -3.36 -1.40
N VAL A 50 5.83 -2.35 -0.74
CA VAL A 50 6.20 -1.99 0.63
C VAL A 50 4.95 -2.07 1.49
N LEU A 51 4.98 -2.96 2.47
CA LEU A 51 3.85 -3.19 3.38
C LEU A 51 3.81 -2.19 4.54
N GLY A 52 2.88 -2.41 5.45
CA GLY A 52 2.73 -1.67 6.69
C GLY A 52 3.92 -1.82 7.66
N ALA A 53 4.02 -0.89 8.60
CA ALA A 53 4.92 -0.96 9.75
C ALA A 53 4.28 -0.26 10.95
N ILE A 54 4.76 -0.59 12.17
CA ILE A 54 4.25 0.01 13.40
C ILE A 54 4.76 1.45 13.61
N PRO A 55 6.07 1.78 13.40
CA PRO A 55 6.55 3.14 13.59
C PRO A 55 5.98 4.13 12.59
N SER A 56 5.82 5.38 13.01
CA SER A 56 5.54 6.49 12.08
C SER A 56 6.76 6.84 11.25
N VAL A 57 6.55 7.28 10.00
CA VAL A 57 7.64 7.67 9.08
C VAL A 57 8.52 8.79 9.67
N TYR A 58 7.99 9.58 10.58
CA TYR A 58 8.70 10.68 11.27
C TYR A 58 9.19 10.30 12.68
N ASP A 59 9.09 9.01 13.05
CA ASP A 59 9.60 8.51 14.33
C ASP A 59 11.09 8.85 14.46
N ASP A 60 11.48 9.39 15.62
CA ASP A 60 12.86 9.77 15.97
C ASP A 60 13.55 8.76 16.92
N GLY A 61 12.87 7.66 17.22
CA GLY A 61 13.34 6.56 18.06
C GLY A 61 14.24 5.56 17.33
N PRO A 62 14.33 4.33 17.85
CA PRO A 62 15.20 3.28 17.30
C PRO A 62 14.93 2.93 15.83
N ALA A 63 13.72 3.18 15.36
CA ALA A 63 13.33 2.93 13.96
C ALA A 63 13.93 3.94 12.97
N ARG A 64 14.37 5.11 13.43
CA ARG A 64 14.79 6.22 12.56
C ARG A 64 15.79 5.83 11.49
N THR A 65 16.81 5.07 11.86
CA THR A 65 17.88 4.69 10.92
C THR A 65 17.35 3.87 9.75
N TRP A 66 16.58 2.83 10.02
CA TRP A 66 16.07 1.99 8.94
C TRP A 66 14.97 2.70 8.13
N ILE A 67 14.19 3.60 8.75
CA ILE A 67 13.22 4.43 8.02
C ILE A 67 13.95 5.34 7.01
N GLU A 68 15.05 5.99 7.41
CA GLU A 68 15.84 6.82 6.50
C GLU A 68 16.44 6.03 5.35
N ASP A 69 16.95 4.81 5.62
CA ASP A 69 17.47 3.91 4.59
C ASP A 69 16.38 3.53 3.58
N GLU A 70 15.16 3.26 4.06
CA GLU A 70 14.03 2.92 3.20
C GLU A 70 13.53 4.12 2.37
N LEU A 71 13.46 5.30 2.97
CA LEU A 71 13.15 6.53 2.22
C LEU A 71 14.19 6.80 1.13
N ALA A 72 15.47 6.56 1.41
CA ALA A 72 16.53 6.69 0.41
C ALA A 72 16.42 5.62 -0.69
N TRP A 73 16.03 4.39 -0.33
CA TRP A 73 15.79 3.30 -1.27
C TRP A 73 14.60 3.60 -2.18
N LEU A 74 13.50 4.15 -1.65
CA LEU A 74 12.33 4.55 -2.42
C LEU A 74 12.64 5.70 -3.42
N ARG A 75 13.49 6.68 -3.02
CA ARG A 75 13.95 7.71 -3.96
C ARG A 75 14.74 7.11 -5.12
N ARG A 76 15.63 6.14 -4.84
CA ARG A 76 16.36 5.43 -5.91
C ARG A 76 15.41 4.63 -6.82
N ALA A 77 14.34 4.05 -6.26
CA ALA A 77 13.33 3.37 -7.07
C ALA A 77 12.60 4.35 -8.01
N ASP A 78 12.22 5.56 -7.55
CA ASP A 78 11.64 6.60 -8.39
C ASP A 78 12.62 7.04 -9.50
N GLU A 79 13.87 7.34 -9.14
CA GLU A 79 14.92 7.74 -10.09
C GLU A 79 15.19 6.68 -11.16
N ALA A 80 15.14 5.40 -10.80
CA ALA A 80 15.30 4.27 -11.72
C ALA A 80 14.00 3.91 -12.47
N GLY A 81 12.88 4.61 -12.22
CA GLY A 81 11.58 4.33 -12.82
C GLY A 81 10.99 2.97 -12.41
N ARG A 82 11.41 2.41 -11.28
CA ARG A 82 10.89 1.14 -10.73
C ARG A 82 9.57 1.38 -10.02
N PRO A 83 8.47 0.75 -10.47
CA PRO A 83 7.16 0.95 -9.86
C PRO A 83 7.11 0.38 -8.44
N VAL A 84 6.47 1.12 -7.55
CA VAL A 84 6.23 0.73 -6.16
C VAL A 84 4.74 0.76 -5.87
N LEU A 85 4.22 -0.31 -5.26
CA LEU A 85 2.94 -0.32 -4.56
C LEU A 85 3.21 -0.16 -3.06
N GLY A 86 2.90 1.01 -2.51
CA GLY A 86 3.01 1.29 -1.08
C GLY A 86 1.68 1.06 -0.37
N ILE A 87 1.69 0.30 0.74
CA ILE A 87 0.51 -0.03 1.54
C ILE A 87 0.72 0.48 2.97
N CYS A 88 -0.21 1.26 3.49
CA CYS A 88 -0.21 1.84 4.83
C CYS A 88 1.10 2.62 5.10
N PHE A 89 2.01 2.11 5.94
CA PHE A 89 3.33 2.70 6.12
C PHE A 89 4.08 2.86 4.78
N GLY A 90 4.01 1.87 3.88
CA GLY A 90 4.64 1.96 2.55
C GLY A 90 4.10 3.14 1.72
N ALA A 91 2.82 3.48 1.83
CA ALA A 91 2.23 4.67 1.22
C ALA A 91 2.76 5.96 1.87
N GLN A 92 2.90 5.97 3.19
CA GLN A 92 3.45 7.07 3.96
C GLN A 92 4.94 7.29 3.63
N ALA A 93 5.71 6.20 3.53
CA ALA A 93 7.11 6.24 3.13
C ALA A 93 7.28 6.80 1.71
N LEU A 94 6.48 6.36 0.74
CA LEU A 94 6.44 6.95 -0.61
C LEU A 94 6.07 8.44 -0.57
N CYS A 95 5.07 8.82 0.21
CA CYS A 95 4.68 10.21 0.39
C CYS A 95 5.86 11.06 0.86
N ALA A 96 6.53 10.65 1.94
CA ALA A 96 7.67 11.35 2.52
C ALA A 96 8.90 11.36 1.60
N ALA A 97 9.23 10.21 0.98
CA ALA A 97 10.37 10.08 0.08
C ALA A 97 10.27 11.01 -1.14
N LEU A 98 9.06 11.23 -1.66
CA LEU A 98 8.81 11.95 -2.92
C LEU A 98 8.27 13.38 -2.72
N GLY A 99 8.57 13.98 -1.57
CA GLY A 99 8.39 15.42 -1.31
C GLY A 99 7.02 15.79 -0.75
N GLY A 100 6.25 14.82 -0.27
CA GLY A 100 5.08 15.05 0.56
C GLY A 100 5.43 15.11 2.05
N ARG A 101 4.41 15.06 2.91
CA ARG A 101 4.54 15.04 4.36
C ARG A 101 3.58 14.01 4.96
N VAL A 102 3.98 13.43 6.07
CA VAL A 102 3.14 12.54 6.89
C VAL A 102 2.98 13.19 8.26
N GLU A 103 1.78 13.15 8.80
CA GLU A 103 1.46 13.73 10.08
C GLU A 103 0.35 12.92 10.77
N PRO A 104 0.17 13.04 12.10
CA PRO A 104 -0.94 12.39 12.79
C PRO A 104 -2.28 12.79 12.18
N ALA A 105 -3.18 11.83 11.99
CA ALA A 105 -4.58 12.09 11.65
C ALA A 105 -5.33 12.65 12.86
N ALA A 106 -6.50 13.25 12.65
CA ALA A 106 -7.32 13.79 13.74
C ALA A 106 -7.75 12.71 14.75
N ARG A 107 -7.84 11.47 14.30
CA ARG A 107 -8.07 10.26 15.11
C ARG A 107 -7.54 9.04 14.38
N LYS A 108 -7.26 7.98 15.14
CA LYS A 108 -6.94 6.66 14.59
C LYS A 108 -8.11 6.08 13.81
N GLU A 109 -7.84 5.44 12.69
CA GLU A 109 -8.81 4.69 11.90
C GLU A 109 -8.53 3.20 12.03
N VAL A 110 -9.54 2.44 12.49
CA VAL A 110 -9.50 0.98 12.58
C VAL A 110 -10.85 0.43 12.13
N GLY A 111 -10.85 -0.52 11.22
CA GLY A 111 -12.05 -1.22 10.76
C GLY A 111 -12.35 -1.03 9.27
N TRP A 112 -13.53 -1.48 8.86
CA TRP A 112 -13.98 -1.39 7.49
C TRP A 112 -14.60 -0.01 7.21
N THR A 113 -14.01 0.72 6.28
CA THR A 113 -14.38 2.11 6.00
C THR A 113 -14.66 2.31 4.53
N MET A 114 -15.79 2.97 4.22
CA MET A 114 -16.05 3.45 2.87
C MET A 114 -15.07 4.55 2.52
N ILE A 115 -14.53 4.50 1.30
CA ILE A 115 -13.67 5.55 0.76
C ILE A 115 -14.28 6.12 -0.51
N ASP A 116 -14.11 7.44 -0.70
CA ASP A 116 -14.55 8.15 -1.90
C ASP A 116 -13.47 7.99 -2.98
N SER A 117 -13.73 7.12 -3.94
CA SER A 117 -12.84 6.91 -5.08
C SER A 117 -13.13 7.93 -6.18
N TYR A 118 -12.11 8.67 -6.59
CA TYR A 118 -12.16 9.60 -7.72
C TYR A 118 -11.80 8.92 -9.05
N ASP A 119 -11.27 7.70 -8.97
CA ASP A 119 -10.88 6.89 -10.11
C ASP A 119 -11.20 5.41 -9.83
N PRO A 120 -12.46 4.99 -10.04
CA PRO A 120 -12.91 3.63 -9.74
C PRO A 120 -12.20 2.53 -10.55
N ALA A 121 -11.57 2.88 -11.66
CA ALA A 121 -10.78 1.94 -12.45
C ALA A 121 -9.43 1.61 -11.79
N LEU A 122 -8.90 2.54 -10.99
CA LEU A 122 -7.67 2.35 -10.22
C LEU A 122 -7.94 1.87 -8.80
N ILE A 123 -8.89 2.52 -8.15
CA ILE A 123 -9.29 2.22 -6.77
C ILE A 123 -10.76 1.82 -6.77
N PRO A 124 -11.06 0.51 -6.73
CA PRO A 124 -12.45 0.04 -6.71
C PRO A 124 -13.23 0.63 -5.53
N PRO A 125 -14.49 1.04 -5.74
CA PRO A 125 -15.36 1.43 -4.65
C PRO A 125 -15.61 0.27 -3.68
N GLY A 126 -15.84 0.59 -2.44
CA GLY A 126 -16.26 -0.37 -1.42
C GLY A 126 -15.61 -0.10 -0.09
N PRO A 127 -16.01 -0.81 0.96
CA PRO A 127 -15.31 -0.72 2.22
C PRO A 127 -13.94 -1.36 2.07
N TRP A 128 -12.93 -0.69 2.64
CA TRP A 128 -11.57 -1.18 2.76
C TRP A 128 -11.18 -1.27 4.22
N LEU A 129 -10.39 -2.27 4.58
CA LEU A 129 -9.84 -2.36 5.92
C LEU A 129 -8.81 -1.26 6.13
N VAL A 130 -8.96 -0.46 7.17
CA VAL A 130 -8.00 0.56 7.61
C VAL A 130 -7.50 0.22 9.01
N PHE A 131 -6.21 0.48 9.26
CA PHE A 131 -5.58 0.30 10.56
C PHE A 131 -4.38 1.26 10.66
N HIS A 132 -4.65 2.56 10.88
CA HIS A 132 -3.61 3.60 10.89
C HIS A 132 -3.98 4.79 11.76
N GLU A 133 -2.98 5.56 12.17
CA GLU A 133 -3.14 6.80 12.93
C GLU A 133 -2.52 8.02 12.24
N ASP A 134 -1.75 7.81 11.18
CA ASP A 134 -1.13 8.86 10.40
C ASP A 134 -1.85 9.08 9.08
N ARG A 135 -1.66 10.26 8.49
CA ARG A 135 -2.18 10.62 7.17
C ARG A 135 -1.11 11.18 6.26
N CYS A 136 -1.25 10.90 4.98
CA CYS A 136 -0.42 11.46 3.93
C CYS A 136 -0.93 12.85 3.50
N LEU A 137 0.00 13.78 3.30
CA LEU A 137 -0.14 15.02 2.57
C LEU A 137 0.76 14.94 1.33
N PRO A 138 0.31 14.31 0.24
CA PRO A 138 1.13 14.07 -0.93
C PRO A 138 1.62 15.38 -1.56
N SER A 139 2.78 15.32 -2.22
CA SER A 139 3.34 16.48 -2.93
C SER A 139 2.45 16.91 -4.11
N PRO A 140 2.59 18.14 -4.63
CA PRO A 140 1.81 18.60 -5.79
C PRO A 140 2.01 17.77 -7.07
N ARG A 141 3.05 16.93 -7.14
CA ARG A 141 3.29 15.98 -8.24
C ARG A 141 2.34 14.77 -8.20
N ALA A 142 1.71 14.51 -7.07
CA ALA A 142 0.84 13.36 -6.90
C ALA A 142 -0.58 13.65 -7.38
N LYS A 143 -1.24 12.64 -7.97
CA LYS A 143 -2.67 12.64 -8.26
C LYS A 143 -3.38 11.87 -7.14
N VAL A 144 -4.21 12.56 -6.37
CA VAL A 144 -5.05 11.90 -5.36
C VAL A 144 -6.14 11.12 -6.06
N LEU A 145 -6.31 9.85 -5.69
CA LEU A 145 -7.26 8.91 -6.28
C LEU A 145 -8.44 8.59 -5.37
N ALA A 146 -8.26 8.66 -4.05
CA ALA A 146 -9.31 8.38 -3.09
C ALA A 146 -9.09 9.12 -1.77
N ARG A 147 -10.19 9.42 -1.07
CA ARG A 147 -10.21 10.05 0.25
C ARG A 147 -11.32 9.47 1.11
N ASN A 148 -11.21 9.74 2.40
CA ASN A 148 -12.33 9.84 3.32
C ASN A 148 -12.25 11.18 4.08
N GLU A 149 -13.05 11.36 5.12
CA GLU A 149 -13.06 12.60 5.92
C GLU A 149 -11.73 12.88 6.63
N LEU A 150 -10.92 11.85 6.93
CA LEU A 150 -9.73 11.95 7.79
C LEU A 150 -8.43 12.00 6.99
N ALA A 151 -8.37 11.31 5.85
CA ALA A 151 -7.11 11.11 5.14
C ALA A 151 -7.26 11.00 3.62
N VAL A 152 -6.17 11.24 2.91
CA VAL A 152 -5.95 10.71 1.56
C VAL A 152 -5.78 9.20 1.68
N GLN A 153 -6.66 8.44 1.05
CA GLN A 153 -6.68 6.99 1.11
C GLN A 153 -5.94 6.33 -0.05
N ALA A 154 -5.79 7.04 -1.18
CA ALA A 154 -4.95 6.56 -2.27
C ALA A 154 -4.45 7.73 -3.14
N PHE A 155 -3.23 7.58 -3.67
CA PHE A 155 -2.66 8.50 -4.65
C PHE A 155 -1.67 7.80 -5.58
N THR A 156 -1.41 8.39 -6.74
CA THR A 156 -0.29 8.03 -7.61
C THR A 156 0.72 9.16 -7.66
N ILE A 157 1.99 8.79 -7.87
CA ILE A 157 3.07 9.71 -8.17
C ILE A 157 4.07 9.02 -9.11
N GLY A 158 4.24 9.58 -10.31
CA GLY A 158 4.99 8.85 -11.35
C GLY A 158 4.34 7.50 -11.66
N ARG A 159 5.10 6.42 -11.52
CA ARG A 159 4.65 5.03 -11.74
C ARG A 159 4.24 4.32 -10.45
N HIS A 160 4.22 5.02 -9.33
CA HIS A 160 3.90 4.45 -8.03
C HIS A 160 2.42 4.57 -7.72
N LEU A 161 1.89 3.55 -7.06
CA LEU A 161 0.56 3.56 -6.45
C LEU A 161 0.72 3.44 -4.93
N ALA A 162 0.06 4.31 -4.21
CA ALA A 162 0.07 4.33 -2.75
C ALA A 162 -1.36 4.23 -2.22
N VAL A 163 -1.58 3.32 -1.27
CA VAL A 163 -2.88 3.12 -0.60
C VAL A 163 -2.69 3.10 0.91
N GLN A 164 -3.51 3.86 1.63
CA GLN A 164 -3.44 3.94 3.10
C GLN A 164 -4.16 2.76 3.77
N PHE A 165 -5.15 2.18 3.11
CA PHE A 165 -5.87 1.00 3.55
C PHE A 165 -5.09 -0.29 3.25
N HIS A 166 -5.58 -1.42 3.76
CA HIS A 166 -4.95 -2.73 3.69
C HIS A 166 -5.68 -3.67 2.71
N PRO A 167 -5.34 -3.65 1.41
CA PRO A 167 -5.93 -4.54 0.41
C PRO A 167 -5.41 -5.98 0.50
N GLU A 168 -4.33 -6.20 1.23
CA GLU A 168 -3.65 -7.50 1.36
C GLU A 168 -4.26 -8.40 2.43
N VAL A 169 -4.97 -7.81 3.43
CA VAL A 169 -5.32 -8.49 4.68
C VAL A 169 -6.53 -9.40 4.53
N ASP A 170 -6.37 -10.65 4.95
CA ASP A 170 -7.43 -11.63 5.21
C ASP A 170 -7.71 -11.78 6.73
N GLY A 171 -8.66 -12.65 7.08
CA GLY A 171 -9.00 -12.92 8.47
C GLY A 171 -7.86 -13.58 9.27
N ALA A 172 -7.02 -14.36 8.62
CA ALA A 172 -5.87 -15.00 9.28
C ALA A 172 -4.82 -13.93 9.66
N GLN A 173 -4.51 -13.01 8.74
CA GLN A 173 -3.60 -11.89 8.99
C GLN A 173 -4.15 -10.96 10.07
N LEU A 174 -5.43 -10.57 9.98
CA LEU A 174 -6.01 -9.71 11.01
C LEU A 174 -5.99 -10.37 12.39
N ARG A 175 -6.23 -11.69 12.47
CA ARG A 175 -6.14 -12.42 13.75
C ARG A 175 -4.74 -12.29 14.37
N LEU A 176 -3.68 -12.47 13.58
CA LEU A 176 -2.30 -12.31 14.04
C LEU A 176 -2.06 -10.88 14.57
N TRP A 177 -2.53 -9.86 13.87
CA TRP A 177 -2.40 -8.47 14.34
C TRP A 177 -3.16 -8.23 15.65
N LEU A 178 -4.40 -8.74 15.75
CA LEU A 178 -5.20 -8.63 16.98
C LEU A 178 -4.51 -9.29 18.17
N ASP A 179 -3.92 -10.48 17.97
CA ASP A 179 -3.24 -11.22 19.01
C ASP A 179 -1.88 -10.59 19.39
N ALA A 180 -1.24 -9.87 18.47
CA ALA A 180 0.01 -9.13 18.70
C ALA A 180 -0.19 -7.74 19.35
N GLY A 181 -1.40 -7.43 19.85
CA GLY A 181 -1.70 -6.16 20.56
C GLY A 181 -2.77 -5.30 19.87
N GLY A 182 -3.14 -5.62 18.62
CA GLY A 182 -4.15 -4.91 17.85
C GLY A 182 -5.53 -4.89 18.49
N ARG A 183 -5.86 -5.86 19.37
CA ARG A 183 -7.12 -5.85 20.16
C ARG A 183 -7.27 -4.57 20.97
N ALA A 184 -6.23 -4.17 21.67
CA ALA A 184 -6.26 -2.95 22.46
C ALA A 184 -6.40 -1.70 21.58
N GLU A 185 -5.77 -1.71 20.40
CA GLU A 185 -5.89 -0.62 19.43
C GLU A 185 -7.32 -0.53 18.85
N ALA A 186 -7.92 -1.66 18.49
CA ALA A 186 -9.29 -1.72 18.00
C ALA A 186 -10.28 -1.17 19.04
N VAL A 187 -10.15 -1.60 20.31
CA VAL A 187 -11.00 -1.10 21.40
C VAL A 187 -10.82 0.41 21.60
N ARG A 188 -9.58 0.93 21.59
CA ARG A 188 -9.33 2.38 21.68
C ARG A 188 -9.95 3.17 20.52
N ALA A 189 -10.05 2.56 19.35
CA ALA A 189 -10.71 3.14 18.19
C ALA A 189 -12.24 2.93 18.20
N GLY A 190 -12.80 2.33 19.25
CA GLY A 190 -14.24 2.10 19.39
C GLY A 190 -14.77 0.87 18.65
N GLN A 191 -13.90 -0.05 18.24
CA GLN A 191 -14.25 -1.29 17.56
C GLN A 191 -14.31 -2.47 18.53
N ASP A 192 -15.20 -3.41 18.26
CA ASP A 192 -15.16 -4.74 18.87
C ASP A 192 -14.21 -5.64 18.05
N PRO A 193 -13.10 -6.13 18.62
CA PRO A 193 -12.11 -6.91 17.87
C PRO A 193 -12.65 -8.23 17.28
N ASP A 194 -13.60 -8.88 17.95
CA ASP A 194 -14.16 -10.15 17.48
C ASP A 194 -15.18 -9.89 16.36
N ALA A 195 -15.97 -8.83 16.46
CA ALA A 195 -16.85 -8.38 15.38
C ALA A 195 -16.04 -7.93 14.15
N LEU A 196 -14.94 -7.19 14.35
CA LEU A 196 -14.04 -6.77 13.28
C LEU A 196 -13.43 -7.96 12.55
N LEU A 197 -12.99 -8.99 13.29
CA LEU A 197 -12.46 -10.21 12.70
C LEU A 197 -13.54 -10.97 11.89
N ALA A 198 -14.75 -11.10 12.45
CA ALA A 198 -15.85 -11.76 11.76
C ALA A 198 -16.26 -11.02 10.47
N GLU A 199 -16.29 -9.70 10.51
CA GLU A 199 -16.54 -8.86 9.33
C GLU A 199 -15.42 -9.03 8.29
N THR A 200 -14.15 -9.07 8.70
CA THR A 200 -13.02 -9.28 7.80
C THR A 200 -13.14 -10.61 7.05
N VAL A 201 -13.43 -11.70 7.76
CA VAL A 201 -13.67 -13.01 7.14
C VAL A 201 -14.84 -12.95 6.14
N ALA A 202 -15.93 -12.27 6.49
CA ALA A 202 -17.08 -12.12 5.59
C ALA A 202 -16.75 -11.28 4.34
N GLN A 203 -15.81 -10.34 4.44
CA GLN A 203 -15.39 -9.49 3.33
C GLN A 203 -14.35 -10.13 2.40
N GLU A 204 -13.71 -11.25 2.77
CA GLU A 204 -12.61 -11.85 2.00
C GLU A 204 -12.88 -12.00 0.50
N PRO A 205 -14.04 -12.55 0.04
CA PRO A 205 -14.27 -12.71 -1.39
C PRO A 205 -14.32 -11.38 -2.14
N ALA A 206 -14.92 -10.36 -1.52
CA ALA A 206 -15.02 -9.02 -2.10
C ALA A 206 -13.67 -8.29 -2.05
N SER A 207 -12.88 -8.48 -0.99
CA SER A 207 -11.54 -7.93 -0.82
C SER A 207 -10.57 -8.50 -1.85
N ALA A 208 -10.59 -9.81 -2.05
CA ALA A 208 -9.77 -10.47 -3.07
C ALA A 208 -10.07 -9.92 -4.48
N ALA A 209 -11.35 -9.74 -4.83
CA ALA A 209 -11.74 -9.18 -6.12
C ALA A 209 -11.29 -7.72 -6.29
N ARG A 210 -11.41 -6.90 -5.24
CA ARG A 210 -10.92 -5.51 -5.25
C ARG A 210 -9.39 -5.44 -5.32
N ALA A 211 -8.68 -6.30 -4.58
CA ALA A 211 -7.23 -6.41 -4.62
C ALA A 211 -6.73 -6.81 -6.02
N ASP A 212 -7.42 -7.74 -6.69
CA ASP A 212 -7.12 -8.14 -8.06
C ASP A 212 -7.23 -6.96 -9.05
N THR A 213 -8.27 -6.15 -8.92
CA THR A 213 -8.45 -4.93 -9.73
C THR A 213 -7.36 -3.90 -9.44
N LEU A 214 -7.01 -3.69 -8.17
CA LEU A 214 -5.96 -2.76 -7.75
C LEU A 214 -4.58 -3.19 -8.27
N VAL A 215 -4.27 -4.48 -8.25
CA VAL A 215 -3.02 -5.02 -8.84
C VAL A 215 -2.99 -4.84 -10.35
N ALA A 216 -4.10 -5.09 -11.06
CA ALA A 216 -4.19 -4.84 -12.49
C ALA A 216 -3.90 -3.35 -12.81
N ALA A 217 -4.48 -2.44 -12.03
CA ALA A 217 -4.23 -1.00 -12.14
C ALA A 217 -2.76 -0.64 -11.87
N ALA A 218 -2.15 -1.19 -10.82
CA ALA A 218 -0.74 -0.97 -10.49
C ALA A 218 0.20 -1.41 -11.64
N ILE A 219 -0.09 -2.56 -12.25
CA ILE A 219 0.69 -3.06 -13.40
C ILE A 219 0.54 -2.14 -14.62
N LEU A 220 -0.67 -1.64 -14.91
CA LEU A 220 -0.90 -0.70 -16.01
C LEU A 220 -0.18 0.64 -15.80
N LEU A 221 -0.24 1.19 -14.58
CA LEU A 221 0.51 2.40 -14.21
C LEU A 221 2.02 2.22 -14.38
N ALA A 222 2.54 1.05 -13.99
CA ALA A 222 3.95 0.71 -14.16
C ALA A 222 4.42 0.71 -15.63
N GLN A 223 3.53 0.37 -16.55
CA GLN A 223 3.79 0.40 -18.00
C GLN A 223 3.68 1.83 -18.59
N GLY A 224 3.36 2.83 -17.77
CA GLY A 224 3.14 4.21 -18.24
C GLY A 224 1.80 4.41 -18.93
N THR A 225 0.88 3.47 -18.79
CA THR A 225 -0.50 3.53 -19.27
C THR A 225 -1.41 4.05 -18.14
N ASP A 226 -2.11 5.17 -18.34
CA ASP A 226 -3.18 5.59 -17.44
C ASP A 226 -4.40 4.70 -17.69
N PRO A 227 -4.84 3.86 -16.73
CA PRO A 227 -6.02 3.01 -16.93
C PRO A 227 -7.32 3.79 -17.16
N ALA A 228 -7.37 5.06 -16.75
CA ALA A 228 -8.50 5.96 -17.02
C ALA A 228 -8.48 6.53 -18.44
N GLU A 229 -7.37 6.38 -19.18
CA GLU A 229 -7.26 6.84 -20.57
C GLU A 229 -8.01 5.88 -21.53
N PRO A 230 -8.89 6.38 -22.42
CA PRO A 230 -9.63 5.52 -23.33
C PRO A 230 -8.69 4.75 -24.27
N PRO A 231 -9.06 3.53 -24.72
CA PRO A 231 -8.19 2.64 -25.49
C PRO A 231 -7.54 3.27 -26.73
N ALA A 232 -8.19 4.25 -27.35
CA ALA A 232 -7.67 4.96 -28.53
C ALA A 232 -6.45 5.84 -28.23
N ALA A 233 -6.33 6.39 -27.02
CA ALA A 233 -5.19 7.21 -26.61
C ALA A 233 -3.97 6.36 -26.18
N ARG A 234 -4.21 5.11 -25.72
CA ARG A 234 -3.16 4.18 -25.30
C ARG A 234 -2.25 3.71 -26.45
N GLY A 235 -2.78 3.65 -27.67
CA GLY A 235 -2.02 3.21 -28.86
C GLY A 235 -1.09 4.25 -29.47
N ALA A 236 -1.27 5.54 -29.17
CA ALA A 236 -0.51 6.62 -29.78
C ALA A 236 0.89 6.83 -29.18
N ARG A 237 1.08 6.45 -27.90
CA ARG A 237 2.37 6.67 -27.19
C ARG A 237 3.46 5.62 -27.47
N VAL A 238 3.13 4.50 -28.11
CA VAL A 238 4.07 3.38 -28.36
C VAL A 238 4.83 3.53 -29.69
N ARG A 239 4.64 4.61 -30.46
CA ARG A 239 5.21 4.76 -31.79
C ARG A 239 6.21 5.92 -31.98
N GLU A 240 6.71 6.51 -30.89
CA GLU A 240 7.78 7.50 -30.96
C GLU A 240 9.06 6.93 -30.30
N HIS A 241 9.72 6.02 -31.04
CA HIS A 241 11.15 5.73 -30.89
C HIS A 241 11.71 5.22 -32.24
#